data_6d9aa2fdd1577eafdc8f09c6123fbf4f
#
_entry.id   6d9aa2fdd1577eafdc8f09c6123fbf4f
#
_cell.length_a   1.000
_cell.length_b   1.000
_cell.length_c   1.000
_cell.angle_alpha   90.00
_cell.angle_beta   90.00
_cell.angle_gamma   90.00
#
_symmetry.space_group_name_H-M   'P 1'
#
loop_
_entity.id
_entity.type
_entity.pdbx_description
1 polymer ?
#
loop_
_entity_poly.entity_id
_entity_poly.type
_entity_poly.pdbx_seq_one_letter_code
_entity_poly.pdbx_strand_id
1 'polypeptide(L)'
;KNAPQWQKTGCNIINEQTTKLFLRDGMTNDLSLHYHIGIVDGLYDLKRLIQLNKLPDNLLSPELDNVLLKATKVVMHFTYPSYFIKGSKDCSPAFNDSWIKTRSVLNKNFVKYAKMFPDDSELDYMKTYGKGTPPDTKIKTFEYSGFYVLRNGWTPQSTMLVHSNNVSSKLEDSSHNQLDNGTFELYHNGRNFFPDSGVCSYMKENDTEVMELRRWFRQTKAHNTMVLGQLEEHEATGTEDINK
;
A
#
# COMPACT_ATOMS: atom_id res chain seq x y z
N LYS A 1 -8.14 28.80 23.87
CA LYS A 1 -8.53 29.93 23.01
C LYS A 1 -8.21 29.72 21.52
N ASN A 2 -7.27 28.85 21.15
CA ASN A 2 -6.79 28.68 19.76
C ASN A 2 -7.37 27.45 19.04
N ALA A 3 -8.24 26.65 19.67
CA ALA A 3 -8.76 25.39 19.10
C ALA A 3 -9.45 25.56 17.72
N PRO A 4 -10.29 26.60 17.48
CA PRO A 4 -10.93 26.76 16.16
C PRO A 4 -9.91 27.08 15.05
N GLN A 5 -8.87 27.84 15.37
CA GLN A 5 -7.80 28.15 14.41
C GLN A 5 -6.98 26.90 14.06
N TRP A 6 -6.64 26.08 15.05
CA TRP A 6 -5.92 24.82 14.82
C TRP A 6 -6.76 23.84 14.00
N GLN A 7 -8.06 23.71 14.30
CA GLN A 7 -8.97 22.89 13.51
C GLN A 7 -9.01 23.35 12.05
N LYS A 8 -9.22 24.63 11.81
CA LYS A 8 -9.23 25.19 10.44
C LYS A 8 -7.92 24.93 9.70
N THR A 9 -6.80 25.21 10.36
CA THR A 9 -5.46 24.98 9.76
C THR A 9 -5.23 23.51 9.47
N GLY A 10 -5.56 22.62 10.42
CA GLY A 10 -5.42 21.18 10.22
C GLY A 10 -6.27 20.65 9.08
N CYS A 11 -7.54 21.05 8.97
CA CYS A 11 -8.41 20.65 7.87
C CYS A 11 -7.89 21.17 6.51
N ASN A 12 -7.38 22.40 6.44
CA ASN A 12 -6.78 22.93 5.23
C ASN A 12 -5.56 22.10 4.79
N ILE A 13 -4.66 21.77 5.73
CA ILE A 13 -3.49 20.94 5.47
C ILE A 13 -3.93 19.57 4.94
N ILE A 14 -4.90 18.90 5.58
CA ILE A 14 -5.40 17.59 5.13
C ILE A 14 -5.99 17.68 3.73
N ASN A 15 -6.83 18.68 3.46
CA ASN A 15 -7.44 18.85 2.14
C ASN A 15 -6.40 19.09 1.04
N GLU A 16 -5.36 19.88 1.32
CA GLU A 16 -4.26 20.13 0.38
C GLU A 16 -3.40 18.87 0.19
N GLN A 17 -2.98 18.23 1.29
CA GLN A 17 -2.09 17.08 1.22
C GLN A 17 -2.76 15.84 0.62
N THR A 18 -4.05 15.64 0.81
CA THR A 18 -4.75 14.51 0.20
C THR A 18 -4.61 14.48 -1.32
N THR A 19 -4.65 15.64 -1.98
CA THR A 19 -4.48 15.73 -3.43
C THR A 19 -3.05 15.49 -3.92
N LYS A 20 -2.05 15.66 -3.04
CA LYS A 20 -0.63 15.44 -3.34
C LYS A 20 -0.19 14.01 -3.00
N LEU A 21 -0.72 13.47 -1.91
CA LEU A 21 -0.32 12.16 -1.41
C LEU A 21 -0.91 10.98 -2.19
N PHE A 22 -2.12 11.14 -2.75
CA PHE A 22 -2.78 10.06 -3.48
C PHE A 22 -2.70 10.28 -4.99
N LEU A 23 -2.22 9.28 -5.68
CA LEU A 23 -2.25 9.21 -7.13
C LEU A 23 -3.69 8.97 -7.62
N ARG A 24 -3.96 9.22 -8.89
CA ARG A 24 -5.32 9.12 -9.47
C ARG A 24 -5.95 7.73 -9.36
N ASP A 25 -5.13 6.69 -9.24
CA ASP A 25 -5.54 5.29 -9.06
C ASP A 25 -5.79 4.91 -7.59
N GLY A 26 -5.52 5.82 -6.67
CA GLY A 26 -5.76 5.67 -5.24
C GLY A 26 -4.56 5.19 -4.43
N MET A 27 -3.44 4.85 -5.06
CA MET A 27 -2.19 4.54 -4.34
C MET A 27 -1.55 5.82 -3.81
N THR A 28 -0.85 5.74 -2.67
CA THR A 28 -0.03 6.84 -2.17
C THR A 28 1.25 6.98 -2.98
N ASN A 29 1.78 8.20 -3.10
CA ASN A 29 2.95 8.52 -3.91
C ASN A 29 4.26 7.90 -3.40
N ASP A 30 4.30 7.43 -2.15
CA ASP A 30 5.42 6.67 -1.59
C ASP A 30 5.50 5.22 -2.08
N LEU A 31 4.49 4.74 -2.80
CA LEU A 31 4.39 3.42 -3.44
C LEU A 31 4.61 2.23 -2.49
N SER A 32 4.50 2.45 -1.18
CA SER A 32 4.61 1.43 -0.15
C SER A 32 3.24 1.09 0.43
N LEU A 33 2.81 -0.17 0.31
CA LEU A 33 1.53 -0.63 0.88
C LEU A 33 1.48 -0.45 2.40
N HIS A 34 2.63 -0.54 3.07
CA HIS A 34 2.71 -0.34 4.52
C HIS A 34 2.29 1.07 4.93
N TYR A 35 2.89 2.08 4.30
CA TYR A 35 2.59 3.50 4.56
C TYR A 35 1.22 3.89 4.03
N HIS A 36 0.86 3.38 2.87
CA HIS A 36 -0.48 3.56 2.30
C HIS A 36 -1.60 3.18 3.30
N ILE A 37 -1.51 2.00 3.91
CA ILE A 37 -2.47 1.57 4.94
C ILE A 37 -2.46 2.53 6.14
N GLY A 38 -1.29 2.99 6.57
CA GLY A 38 -1.16 3.93 7.69
C GLY A 38 -1.86 5.26 7.41
N ILE A 39 -1.69 5.81 6.21
CA ILE A 39 -2.33 7.06 5.79
C ILE A 39 -3.86 6.89 5.71
N VAL A 40 -4.34 5.81 5.08
CA VAL A 40 -5.78 5.52 4.98
C VAL A 40 -6.40 5.36 6.37
N ASP A 41 -5.72 4.67 7.28
CA ASP A 41 -6.17 4.50 8.67
C ASP A 41 -6.25 5.83 9.42
N GLY A 42 -5.26 6.71 9.25
CA GLY A 42 -5.25 8.04 9.86
C GLY A 42 -6.40 8.91 9.35
N LEU A 43 -6.71 8.88 8.06
CA LEU A 43 -7.83 9.61 7.48
C LEU A 43 -9.19 9.02 7.92
N TYR A 44 -9.30 7.71 8.06
CA TYR A 44 -10.47 7.06 8.67
C TYR A 44 -10.70 7.55 10.10
N ASP A 45 -9.66 7.55 10.93
CA ASP A 45 -9.77 7.99 12.32
C ASP A 45 -10.13 9.48 12.41
N LEU A 46 -9.62 10.32 11.52
CA LEU A 46 -9.99 11.72 11.42
C LEU A 46 -11.48 11.91 11.07
N LYS A 47 -11.98 11.21 10.05
CA LYS A 47 -13.43 11.23 9.70
C LYS A 47 -14.28 10.79 10.87
N ARG A 48 -13.88 9.73 11.56
CA ARG A 48 -14.58 9.25 12.75
C ARG A 48 -14.60 10.29 13.87
N LEU A 49 -13.49 11.00 14.11
CA LEU A 49 -13.43 12.08 15.11
C LEU A 49 -14.39 13.22 14.76
N ILE A 50 -14.48 13.61 13.49
CA ILE A 50 -15.43 14.62 13.01
C ILE A 50 -16.87 14.20 13.34
N GLN A 51 -17.23 12.98 12.99
CA GLN A 51 -18.58 12.42 13.25
C GLN A 51 -18.91 12.32 14.76
N LEU A 52 -17.97 11.79 15.56
CA LEU A 52 -18.18 11.63 17.00
C LEU A 52 -18.34 12.98 17.73
N ASN A 53 -17.66 14.01 17.27
CA ASN A 53 -17.76 15.35 17.85
C ASN A 53 -18.85 16.20 17.19
N LYS A 54 -19.64 15.61 16.28
CA LYS A 54 -20.72 16.30 15.54
C LYS A 54 -20.23 17.59 14.88
N LEU A 55 -19.02 17.58 14.35
CA LEU A 55 -18.46 18.68 13.60
C LEU A 55 -19.08 18.74 12.21
N PRO A 56 -19.07 19.91 11.53
CA PRO A 56 -19.61 20.04 10.18
C PRO A 56 -18.94 19.10 9.19
N ASP A 57 -19.70 18.42 8.34
CA ASP A 57 -19.20 17.47 7.35
C ASP A 57 -18.35 18.13 6.25
N ASN A 58 -18.53 19.43 6.03
CA ASN A 58 -17.79 20.21 5.05
C ASN A 58 -16.40 20.69 5.52
N LEU A 59 -15.91 20.22 6.66
CA LEU A 59 -14.54 20.49 7.10
C LEU A 59 -13.48 19.86 6.19
N LEU A 60 -13.81 18.72 5.60
CA LEU A 60 -12.95 18.02 4.66
C LEU A 60 -13.52 18.11 3.25
N SER A 61 -12.65 18.02 2.24
CA SER A 61 -13.07 18.06 0.84
C SER A 61 -14.03 16.91 0.52
N PRO A 62 -15.10 17.14 -0.24
CA PRO A 62 -16.01 16.08 -0.68
C PRO A 62 -15.31 15.02 -1.56
N GLU A 63 -14.22 15.38 -2.25
CA GLU A 63 -13.41 14.42 -3.01
C GLU A 63 -12.71 13.38 -2.14
N LEU A 64 -12.53 13.67 -0.85
CA LEU A 64 -11.83 12.76 0.07
C LEU A 64 -12.46 11.37 0.10
N ASP A 65 -13.78 11.26 0.04
CA ASP A 65 -14.47 9.97 0.07
C ASP A 65 -14.17 9.13 -1.18
N ASN A 66 -14.13 9.76 -2.34
CA ASN A 66 -13.76 9.07 -3.58
C ASN A 66 -12.29 8.62 -3.56
N VAL A 67 -11.39 9.46 -3.06
CA VAL A 67 -9.97 9.12 -2.89
C VAL A 67 -9.82 7.95 -1.92
N LEU A 68 -10.47 8.01 -0.76
CA LEU A 68 -10.42 6.94 0.24
C LEU A 68 -11.03 5.62 -0.26
N LEU A 69 -12.13 5.67 -1.01
CA LEU A 69 -12.69 4.47 -1.62
C LEU A 69 -11.68 3.81 -2.56
N LYS A 70 -11.05 4.57 -3.45
CA LYS A 70 -10.00 4.05 -4.33
C LYS A 70 -8.82 3.49 -3.51
N ALA A 71 -8.39 4.19 -2.48
CA ALA A 71 -7.29 3.78 -1.62
C ALA A 71 -7.58 2.46 -0.89
N THR A 72 -8.80 2.27 -0.38
CA THR A 72 -9.20 0.98 0.21
C THR A 72 -9.22 -0.16 -0.80
N LYS A 73 -9.58 0.13 -2.06
CA LYS A 73 -9.52 -0.85 -3.16
C LYS A 73 -8.08 -1.23 -3.52
N VAL A 74 -7.11 -0.33 -3.39
CA VAL A 74 -5.69 -0.69 -3.50
C VAL A 74 -5.36 -1.79 -2.50
N VAL A 75 -5.67 -1.61 -1.21
CA VAL A 75 -5.40 -2.62 -0.18
C VAL A 75 -6.10 -3.94 -0.50
N MET A 76 -7.34 -3.90 -0.97
CA MET A 76 -8.08 -5.09 -1.37
C MET A 76 -7.39 -5.85 -2.50
N HIS A 77 -7.01 -5.16 -3.58
CA HIS A 77 -6.38 -5.80 -4.73
C HIS A 77 -4.99 -6.34 -4.44
N PHE A 78 -4.25 -5.71 -3.50
CA PHE A 78 -2.95 -6.20 -3.04
C PHE A 78 -3.04 -7.33 -2.01
N THR A 79 -4.25 -7.69 -1.57
CA THR A 79 -4.43 -8.78 -0.61
C THR A 79 -4.34 -10.15 -1.29
N TYR A 80 -3.42 -11.00 -0.81
CA TYR A 80 -3.23 -12.36 -1.30
C TYR A 80 -4.41 -13.29 -0.97
N PRO A 81 -4.61 -14.35 -1.77
CA PRO A 81 -5.59 -15.39 -1.47
C PRO A 81 -5.40 -16.09 -0.12
N SER A 82 -4.19 -16.09 0.44
CA SER A 82 -3.90 -16.57 1.81
C SER A 82 -4.71 -15.85 2.89
N TYR A 83 -5.18 -14.65 2.63
CA TYR A 83 -6.08 -13.91 3.53
C TYR A 83 -7.33 -14.72 3.90
N PHE A 84 -7.81 -15.59 3.04
CA PHE A 84 -8.95 -16.45 3.30
C PHE A 84 -8.59 -17.72 4.09
N ILE A 85 -7.30 -17.98 4.36
CA ILE A 85 -6.80 -19.10 5.17
C ILE A 85 -6.65 -18.66 6.63
N LYS A 86 -7.29 -19.38 7.56
CA LYS A 86 -7.21 -19.09 8.99
C LYS A 86 -5.76 -19.17 9.48
N GLY A 87 -5.31 -18.12 10.16
CA GLY A 87 -3.97 -18.06 10.76
C GLY A 87 -2.85 -17.64 9.81
N SER A 88 -3.15 -17.31 8.55
CA SER A 88 -2.13 -16.88 7.59
C SER A 88 -1.39 -15.61 8.06
N LYS A 89 -0.07 -15.63 7.89
CA LYS A 89 0.84 -14.54 8.24
C LYS A 89 1.36 -13.78 7.04
N ASP A 90 1.25 -14.35 5.84
CA ASP A 90 1.69 -13.79 4.57
C ASP A 90 0.46 -13.51 3.69
N CYS A 91 -0.05 -12.27 3.75
CA CYS A 91 -1.28 -11.90 3.07
C CYS A 91 -1.16 -10.66 2.19
N SER A 92 0.04 -10.15 1.95
CA SER A 92 0.28 -9.01 1.06
C SER A 92 1.69 -9.01 0.50
N PRO A 93 1.92 -8.42 -0.69
CA PRO A 93 3.26 -8.17 -1.20
C PRO A 93 4.06 -7.23 -0.30
N ALA A 94 5.38 -7.26 -0.47
CA ALA A 94 6.32 -6.48 0.32
C ALA A 94 7.16 -5.51 -0.52
N PHE A 95 6.65 -5.05 -1.66
CA PHE A 95 7.37 -4.08 -2.50
C PHE A 95 7.77 -2.82 -1.75
N ASN A 96 8.92 -2.28 -2.11
CA ASN A 96 9.46 -1.07 -1.50
C ASN A 96 9.68 -1.24 0.02
N ASP A 97 9.62 -0.17 0.78
CA ASP A 97 9.71 -0.21 2.25
C ASP A 97 8.42 -0.75 2.89
N SER A 98 7.97 -1.94 2.45
CA SER A 98 6.77 -2.59 3.00
C SER A 98 7.09 -3.82 3.83
N TRP A 99 6.31 -4.05 4.87
CA TRP A 99 6.26 -5.32 5.59
C TRP A 99 5.04 -6.13 5.19
N ILE A 100 5.22 -7.42 5.08
CA ILE A 100 4.13 -8.39 4.90
C ILE A 100 3.04 -8.17 5.96
N LYS A 101 1.79 -8.17 5.53
CA LYS A 101 0.64 -8.04 6.42
C LYS A 101 0.05 -9.40 6.76
N THR A 102 -0.28 -9.58 8.03
CA THR A 102 -1.00 -10.77 8.47
C THR A 102 -2.49 -10.66 8.18
N ARG A 103 -3.16 -11.80 8.13
CA ARG A 103 -4.62 -11.90 7.99
C ARG A 103 -5.37 -11.04 9.00
N SER A 104 -4.94 -11.06 10.27
CA SER A 104 -5.61 -10.30 11.33
C SER A 104 -5.45 -8.79 11.20
N VAL A 105 -4.29 -8.32 10.73
CA VAL A 105 -4.04 -6.90 10.46
C VAL A 105 -4.93 -6.42 9.33
N LEU A 106 -4.91 -7.10 8.17
CA LEU A 106 -5.75 -6.71 7.03
C LEU A 106 -7.24 -6.75 7.36
N ASN A 107 -7.70 -7.74 8.16
CA ASN A 107 -9.11 -7.79 8.54
C ASN A 107 -9.52 -6.59 9.38
N LYS A 108 -8.69 -6.12 10.32
CA LYS A 108 -8.96 -4.90 11.08
C LYS A 108 -9.15 -3.71 10.14
N ASN A 109 -8.35 -3.60 9.09
CA ASN A 109 -8.49 -2.57 8.07
C ASN A 109 -9.79 -2.74 7.28
N PHE A 110 -10.12 -3.94 6.77
CA PHE A 110 -11.38 -4.17 6.05
C PHE A 110 -12.62 -3.94 6.90
N VAL A 111 -12.58 -4.20 8.20
CA VAL A 111 -13.67 -3.83 9.13
C VAL A 111 -13.87 -2.31 9.19
N LYS A 112 -12.77 -1.52 9.20
CA LYS A 112 -12.84 -0.05 9.14
C LYS A 112 -13.38 0.42 7.78
N TYR A 113 -12.85 -0.13 6.69
CA TYR A 113 -13.21 0.25 5.32
C TYR A 113 -14.69 -0.04 5.01
N ALA A 114 -15.19 -1.21 5.39
CA ALA A 114 -16.60 -1.55 5.24
C ALA A 114 -17.54 -0.71 6.12
N LYS A 115 -17.05 -0.15 7.23
CA LYS A 115 -17.80 0.84 8.03
C LYS A 115 -17.83 2.21 7.34
N MET A 116 -16.74 2.57 6.66
CA MET A 116 -16.64 3.84 5.94
C MET A 116 -17.50 3.83 4.66
N PHE A 117 -17.58 2.67 4.01
CA PHE A 117 -18.32 2.44 2.77
C PHE A 117 -19.27 1.23 2.91
N PRO A 118 -20.39 1.40 3.65
CA PRO A 118 -21.27 0.28 3.99
C PRO A 118 -21.98 -0.36 2.80
N ASP A 119 -22.13 0.37 1.70
CA ASP A 119 -22.78 -0.11 0.49
C ASP A 119 -21.81 -0.83 -0.48
N ASP A 120 -20.51 -0.90 -0.14
CA ASP A 120 -19.50 -1.56 -0.96
C ASP A 120 -19.44 -3.06 -0.63
N SER A 121 -20.05 -3.87 -1.50
CA SER A 121 -20.13 -5.32 -1.34
C SER A 121 -18.78 -6.03 -1.37
N GLU A 122 -17.77 -5.48 -2.08
CA GLU A 122 -16.44 -6.07 -2.14
C GLU A 122 -15.68 -5.88 -0.84
N LEU A 123 -15.79 -4.70 -0.21
CA LEU A 123 -15.22 -4.46 1.13
C LEU A 123 -15.94 -5.31 2.19
N ASP A 124 -17.24 -5.53 2.06
CA ASP A 124 -17.99 -6.43 2.93
C ASP A 124 -17.55 -7.89 2.76
N TYR A 125 -17.32 -8.34 1.53
CA TYR A 125 -16.75 -9.65 1.23
C TYR A 125 -15.38 -9.84 1.91
N MET A 126 -14.50 -8.85 1.83
CA MET A 126 -13.20 -8.90 2.52
C MET A 126 -13.34 -8.92 4.03
N LYS A 127 -14.16 -8.04 4.62
CA LYS A 127 -14.43 -7.99 6.06
C LYS A 127 -14.93 -9.34 6.62
N THR A 128 -15.72 -10.04 5.84
CA THR A 128 -16.34 -11.33 6.24
C THR A 128 -15.50 -12.55 5.88
N TYR A 129 -14.25 -12.35 5.45
CA TYR A 129 -13.36 -13.43 5.00
C TYR A 129 -13.92 -14.27 3.85
N GLY A 130 -14.52 -13.59 2.89
CA GLY A 130 -15.00 -14.26 1.67
C GLY A 130 -16.42 -14.79 1.75
N LYS A 131 -17.26 -14.30 2.67
CA LYS A 131 -18.69 -14.61 2.67
C LYS A 131 -19.44 -13.66 1.74
N GLY A 132 -20.27 -14.21 0.86
CA GLY A 132 -21.02 -13.45 -0.14
C GLY A 132 -20.43 -13.59 -1.54
N THR A 133 -20.72 -12.62 -2.40
CA THR A 133 -20.27 -12.62 -3.80
C THR A 133 -18.83 -12.08 -3.87
N PRO A 134 -17.87 -12.85 -4.40
CA PRO A 134 -16.51 -12.37 -4.59
C PRO A 134 -16.47 -11.24 -5.62
N PRO A 135 -15.44 -10.35 -5.55
CA PRO A 135 -15.19 -9.41 -6.62
C PRO A 135 -14.98 -10.12 -7.97
N ASP A 136 -15.50 -9.55 -9.04
CA ASP A 136 -15.35 -10.14 -10.39
C ASP A 136 -14.03 -9.75 -11.07
N THR A 137 -13.34 -8.76 -10.54
CA THR A 137 -12.10 -8.23 -11.11
C THR A 137 -10.97 -9.26 -11.07
N LYS A 138 -10.49 -9.66 -12.26
CA LYS A 138 -9.35 -10.56 -12.42
C LYS A 138 -8.06 -9.83 -12.79
N ILE A 139 -8.18 -8.70 -13.45
CA ILE A 139 -7.05 -7.85 -13.82
C ILE A 139 -7.32 -6.46 -13.30
N LYS A 140 -6.42 -5.94 -12.49
CA LYS A 140 -6.47 -4.58 -11.98
C LYS A 140 -5.18 -3.85 -12.31
N THR A 141 -5.30 -2.76 -13.04
CA THR A 141 -4.19 -1.86 -13.35
C THR A 141 -4.26 -0.63 -12.46
N PHE A 142 -3.13 -0.26 -11.92
CA PHE A 142 -2.89 0.98 -11.20
C PHE A 142 -1.86 1.77 -12.01
N GLU A 143 -2.33 2.40 -13.09
CA GLU A 143 -1.49 2.99 -14.14
C GLU A 143 -0.65 4.17 -13.65
N TYR A 144 -1.15 4.91 -12.66
CA TYR A 144 -0.46 6.09 -12.12
C TYR A 144 0.62 5.72 -11.12
N SER A 145 0.48 4.60 -10.43
CA SER A 145 1.48 4.07 -9.49
C SER A 145 2.36 2.98 -10.10
N GLY A 146 2.00 2.44 -11.28
CA GLY A 146 2.76 1.44 -12.01
C GLY A 146 2.58 0.01 -11.51
N PHE A 147 1.52 -0.29 -10.76
CA PHE A 147 1.24 -1.64 -10.29
C PHE A 147 0.19 -2.35 -11.14
N TYR A 148 0.40 -3.65 -11.34
CA TYR A 148 -0.49 -4.51 -12.11
C TYR A 148 -0.78 -5.78 -11.30
N VAL A 149 -2.06 -6.05 -11.09
CA VAL A 149 -2.51 -7.21 -10.33
C VAL A 149 -3.33 -8.13 -11.22
N LEU A 150 -2.89 -9.36 -11.36
CA LEU A 150 -3.57 -10.41 -12.11
C LEU A 150 -3.96 -11.54 -11.16
N ARG A 151 -5.20 -12.01 -11.22
CA ARG A 151 -5.65 -13.15 -10.43
C ARG A 151 -6.66 -14.00 -11.20
N ASN A 152 -6.73 -15.28 -10.89
CA ASN A 152 -7.75 -16.16 -11.46
C ASN A 152 -8.98 -16.33 -10.56
N GLY A 153 -8.96 -15.74 -9.36
CA GLY A 153 -10.07 -15.81 -8.42
C GLY A 153 -9.76 -15.20 -7.05
N TRP A 154 -10.71 -15.38 -6.13
CA TRP A 154 -10.68 -14.86 -4.75
C TRP A 154 -10.83 -15.99 -3.72
N THR A 155 -10.32 -17.17 -4.01
CA THR A 155 -10.33 -18.31 -3.10
C THR A 155 -8.93 -18.60 -2.57
N PRO A 156 -8.77 -19.35 -1.46
CA PRO A 156 -7.45 -19.71 -0.94
C PRO A 156 -6.51 -20.36 -1.97
N GLN A 157 -7.06 -21.09 -2.93
CA GLN A 157 -6.32 -21.81 -3.97
C GLN A 157 -6.01 -20.96 -5.21
N SER A 158 -6.53 -19.75 -5.26
CA SER A 158 -6.33 -18.87 -6.41
C SER A 158 -4.86 -18.51 -6.61
N THR A 159 -4.53 -18.26 -7.87
CA THR A 159 -3.26 -17.68 -8.29
C THR A 159 -3.39 -16.15 -8.33
N MET A 160 -2.37 -15.46 -7.88
CA MET A 160 -2.26 -14.02 -7.98
C MET A 160 -0.83 -13.63 -8.31
N LEU A 161 -0.67 -12.77 -9.29
CA LEU A 161 0.59 -12.11 -9.62
C LEU A 161 0.42 -10.61 -9.39
N VAL A 162 1.35 -10.03 -8.67
CA VAL A 162 1.50 -8.58 -8.56
C VAL A 162 2.81 -8.19 -9.22
N HIS A 163 2.75 -7.26 -10.14
CA HIS A 163 3.92 -6.75 -10.85
C HIS A 163 4.06 -5.25 -10.58
N SER A 164 5.27 -4.82 -10.28
CA SER A 164 5.64 -3.42 -10.10
C SER A 164 6.42 -2.94 -11.31
N ASN A 165 5.84 -2.04 -12.08
CA ASN A 165 6.54 -1.21 -13.05
C ASN A 165 6.59 0.22 -12.51
N ASN A 166 7.30 0.34 -11.45
CA ASN A 166 7.36 1.48 -10.54
C ASN A 166 7.60 2.80 -11.31
N VAL A 167 6.85 3.82 -10.98
CA VAL A 167 6.93 5.16 -11.60
C VAL A 167 7.68 6.16 -10.71
N SER A 168 8.44 5.68 -9.74
CA SER A 168 9.10 6.50 -8.72
C SER A 168 9.95 7.65 -9.28
N SER A 169 10.62 7.43 -10.41
CA SER A 169 11.41 8.47 -11.08
C SER A 169 10.58 9.67 -11.56
N LYS A 170 9.25 9.56 -11.56
CA LYS A 170 8.32 10.63 -11.94
C LYS A 170 7.65 11.29 -10.75
N LEU A 171 7.93 10.82 -9.53
CA LEU A 171 7.33 11.33 -8.31
C LEU A 171 8.30 12.24 -7.57
N GLU A 172 7.81 13.35 -7.03
CA GLU A 172 8.61 14.32 -6.27
C GLU A 172 9.10 13.76 -4.92
N ASP A 173 8.33 12.84 -4.32
CA ASP A 173 8.68 12.19 -3.06
C ASP A 173 8.62 10.67 -3.22
N SER A 174 9.79 10.05 -3.21
CA SER A 174 9.97 8.61 -3.36
C SER A 174 10.85 8.01 -2.27
N SER A 175 10.80 8.58 -1.06
CA SER A 175 11.67 8.22 0.07
C SER A 175 11.59 6.75 0.49
N HIS A 176 10.49 6.08 0.20
CA HIS A 176 10.25 4.67 0.53
C HIS A 176 10.49 3.71 -0.64
N ASN A 177 10.94 4.21 -1.79
CA ASN A 177 11.21 3.38 -2.95
C ASN A 177 12.53 2.62 -2.83
N GLN A 178 12.59 1.50 -3.53
CA GLN A 178 13.77 0.66 -3.69
C GLN A 178 14.07 0.47 -5.19
N LEU A 179 15.17 -0.20 -5.53
CA LEU A 179 15.52 -0.50 -6.92
C LEU A 179 14.79 -1.78 -7.39
N ASP A 180 13.48 -1.79 -7.21
CA ASP A 180 12.58 -2.91 -7.44
C ASP A 180 11.72 -2.77 -8.71
N ASN A 181 12.13 -1.92 -9.64
CA ASN A 181 11.42 -1.74 -10.90
C ASN A 181 11.43 -3.02 -11.73
N GLY A 182 10.26 -3.41 -12.23
CA GLY A 182 10.07 -4.68 -12.95
C GLY A 182 9.94 -5.89 -12.04
N THR A 183 9.96 -5.72 -10.72
CA THR A 183 9.78 -6.84 -9.78
C THR A 183 8.37 -7.40 -9.81
N PHE A 184 8.23 -8.65 -9.45
CA PHE A 184 6.93 -9.30 -9.32
C PHE A 184 6.91 -10.23 -8.11
N GLU A 185 5.71 -10.46 -7.57
CA GLU A 185 5.44 -11.51 -6.62
C GLU A 185 4.36 -12.46 -7.17
N LEU A 186 4.59 -13.76 -7.04
CA LEU A 186 3.68 -14.80 -7.51
C LEU A 186 3.18 -15.65 -6.34
N TYR A 187 1.90 -15.55 -6.08
CA TYR A 187 1.18 -16.37 -5.12
C TYR A 187 0.36 -17.46 -5.86
N HIS A 188 0.44 -18.71 -5.42
CA HIS A 188 -0.34 -19.80 -5.96
C HIS A 188 -0.67 -20.85 -4.89
N ASN A 189 -1.92 -21.25 -4.82
CA ASN A 189 -2.40 -22.38 -4.01
C ASN A 189 -1.83 -22.40 -2.57
N GLY A 190 -1.98 -21.30 -1.84
CA GLY A 190 -1.59 -21.19 -0.44
C GLY A 190 -0.15 -20.76 -0.18
N ARG A 191 0.68 -20.52 -1.21
CA ARG A 191 2.10 -20.16 -1.07
C ARG A 191 2.49 -18.98 -1.94
N ASN A 192 3.34 -18.12 -1.40
CA ASN A 192 4.09 -17.15 -2.17
C ASN A 192 5.37 -17.83 -2.71
N PHE A 193 5.50 -17.95 -4.05
CA PHE A 193 6.63 -18.62 -4.71
C PHE A 193 7.80 -17.68 -4.94
N PHE A 194 7.51 -16.40 -5.13
CA PHE A 194 8.52 -15.37 -5.38
C PHE A 194 8.22 -14.18 -4.48
N PRO A 195 8.45 -14.32 -3.15
CA PRO A 195 8.29 -13.19 -2.24
C PRO A 195 9.35 -12.12 -2.53
N ASP A 196 8.96 -10.86 -2.44
CA ASP A 196 9.90 -9.76 -2.38
C ASP A 196 10.57 -9.69 -1.00
N SER A 197 11.81 -9.24 -0.94
CA SER A 197 12.54 -9.14 0.31
C SER A 197 12.05 -7.99 1.21
N GLY A 198 11.36 -7.01 0.65
CA GLY A 198 10.80 -5.89 1.40
C GLY A 198 11.83 -5.05 2.15
N VAL A 199 11.51 -4.69 3.38
CA VAL A 199 12.40 -3.93 4.26
C VAL A 199 12.81 -4.77 5.47
N CYS A 200 14.11 -4.80 5.78
CA CYS A 200 14.63 -5.53 6.94
C CYS A 200 14.47 -4.73 8.24
N SER A 201 14.85 -3.46 8.23
CA SER A 201 14.83 -2.57 9.40
C SER A 201 14.98 -1.12 8.98
N TYR A 202 14.59 -0.19 9.84
CA TYR A 202 14.98 1.21 9.75
C TYR A 202 16.28 1.44 10.52
N MET A 203 17.14 2.28 9.96
CA MET A 203 18.47 2.54 10.50
C MET A 203 18.40 3.02 11.96
N LYS A 204 19.30 2.47 12.78
CA LYS A 204 19.83 3.17 13.93
C LYS A 204 21.18 3.75 13.50
N GLU A 205 21.35 5.03 13.61
CA GLU A 205 22.52 5.78 13.09
C GLU A 205 23.90 5.22 13.48
N ASN A 206 23.97 4.39 14.52
CA ASN A 206 25.21 3.84 15.07
C ASN A 206 25.38 2.32 14.84
N ASP A 207 24.53 1.69 14.00
CA ASP A 207 24.60 0.25 13.75
C ASP A 207 24.99 -0.03 12.29
N THR A 208 26.28 -0.23 12.07
CA THR A 208 26.88 -0.45 10.75
C THR A 208 26.29 -1.69 10.07
N GLU A 209 26.05 -2.76 10.81
CA GLU A 209 25.50 -4.02 10.28
C GLU A 209 24.07 -3.83 9.77
N VAL A 210 23.23 -3.12 10.54
CA VAL A 210 21.86 -2.78 10.13
C VAL A 210 21.86 -1.89 8.89
N MET A 211 22.81 -0.95 8.80
CA MET A 211 22.94 -0.08 7.63
C MET A 211 23.35 -0.86 6.37
N GLU A 212 24.30 -1.77 6.47
CA GLU A 212 24.73 -2.62 5.36
C GLU A 212 23.58 -3.54 4.90
N LEU A 213 22.89 -4.15 5.85
CA LEU A 213 21.75 -5.00 5.57
C LEU A 213 20.63 -4.20 4.85
N ARG A 214 20.31 -2.98 5.32
CA ARG A 214 19.33 -2.12 4.66
C ARG A 214 19.75 -1.76 3.23
N ARG A 215 21.02 -1.43 3.00
CA ARG A 215 21.54 -1.17 1.64
C ARG A 215 21.34 -2.39 0.74
N TRP A 216 21.64 -3.59 1.25
CA TRP A 216 21.46 -4.82 0.47
C TRP A 216 20.01 -5.02 0.05
N PHE A 217 19.05 -4.84 0.97
CA PHE A 217 17.61 -5.01 0.70
C PHE A 217 17.08 -4.01 -0.34
N ARG A 218 17.72 -2.87 -0.51
CA ARG A 218 17.32 -1.84 -1.48
C ARG A 218 17.91 -2.01 -2.87
N GLN A 219 18.82 -2.97 -3.07
CA GLN A 219 19.48 -3.20 -4.36
C GLN A 219 18.60 -4.05 -5.28
N THR A 220 18.70 -3.85 -6.60
CA THR A 220 17.95 -4.61 -7.60
C THR A 220 18.09 -6.12 -7.45
N LYS A 221 19.28 -6.62 -7.08
CA LYS A 221 19.53 -8.06 -6.86
C LYS A 221 18.79 -8.67 -5.66
N ALA A 222 18.20 -7.84 -4.79
CA ALA A 222 17.39 -8.30 -3.68
C ALA A 222 15.93 -8.56 -4.07
N HIS A 223 15.55 -8.24 -5.30
CA HIS A 223 14.18 -8.29 -5.79
C HIS A 223 14.01 -9.28 -6.94
N ASN A 224 12.77 -9.67 -7.24
CA ASN A 224 12.42 -10.61 -8.30
C ASN A 224 12.34 -9.90 -9.66
N THR A 225 13.44 -9.33 -10.11
CA THR A 225 13.53 -8.55 -11.36
C THR A 225 14.76 -8.92 -12.16
N MET A 226 14.88 -8.36 -13.37
CA MET A 226 16.06 -8.55 -14.21
C MET A 226 17.13 -7.52 -13.89
N VAL A 227 18.35 -7.99 -13.93
CA VAL A 227 19.54 -7.17 -13.80
C VAL A 227 20.26 -7.11 -15.13
N LEU A 228 20.66 -5.93 -15.59
CA LEU A 228 21.36 -5.73 -16.84
C LEU A 228 22.88 -5.53 -16.60
N GLY A 229 23.64 -6.62 -16.69
CA GLY A 229 25.10 -6.59 -16.63
C GLY A 229 25.66 -6.20 -15.27
N GLN A 230 26.86 -5.57 -15.27
CA GLN A 230 27.54 -5.14 -14.03
C GLN A 230 27.08 -3.77 -13.52
N LEU A 231 26.03 -3.19 -14.09
CA LEU A 231 25.51 -1.86 -13.69
C LEU A 231 24.83 -1.87 -12.32
N GLU A 232 24.87 -2.99 -11.61
CA GLU A 232 24.17 -3.23 -10.36
C GLU A 232 24.80 -2.70 -9.12
N GLU A 233 26.03 -2.28 -9.16
CA GLU A 233 26.75 -1.79 -7.98
C GLU A 233 26.35 -0.37 -7.59
N HIS A 234 25.35 0.22 -8.24
CA HIS A 234 24.79 1.48 -7.78
C HIS A 234 23.90 1.21 -6.56
N GLU A 235 24.46 1.50 -5.40
CA GLU A 235 23.73 1.56 -4.15
C GLU A 235 22.57 2.55 -4.29
N ALA A 236 21.37 2.14 -3.93
CA ALA A 236 20.25 3.06 -3.77
C ALA A 236 20.54 4.00 -2.59
N THR A 237 21.19 5.09 -2.85
CA THR A 237 21.55 6.08 -1.83
C THR A 237 20.45 7.10 -1.59
N GLY A 238 19.35 7.03 -2.36
CA GLY A 238 18.20 7.94 -2.30
C GLY A 238 17.75 8.35 -3.69
N THR A 239 16.78 9.24 -3.75
CA THR A 239 16.21 9.77 -5.01
C THR A 239 17.21 10.50 -5.91
N GLU A 240 18.36 10.92 -5.37
CA GLU A 240 19.39 11.64 -6.14
C GLU A 240 20.17 10.75 -7.10
N ASP A 241 20.29 9.44 -6.83
CA ASP A 241 21.10 8.53 -7.64
C ASP A 241 20.34 7.89 -8.81
N ILE A 242 19.02 8.00 -8.83
CA ILE A 242 18.18 7.49 -9.93
C ILE A 242 18.24 8.40 -11.16
N ASN A 243 18.73 9.63 -11.01
CA ASN A 243 18.79 10.66 -12.07
C ASN A 243 20.21 10.91 -12.60
N LYS A 244 21.19 10.08 -12.28
CA LYS A 244 22.50 10.04 -12.90
C LYS A 244 22.67 8.76 -13.69
#